data_aa22d166905a4ed6b63e160de9d1bda3
#
_entry.id   aa22d166905a4ed6b63e160de9d1bda3
#
_cell.length_a   1.000
_cell.length_b   1.000
_cell.length_c   1.000
_cell.angle_alpha   90.00
_cell.angle_beta   90.00
_cell.angle_gamma   90.00
#
_symmetry.space_group_name_H-M   'P 1'
#
loop_
_entity.id
_entity.type
_entity.pdbx_description
1 polymer ?
#
loop_
_entity_poly.entity_id
_entity_poly.type
_entity_poly.pdbx_seq_one_letter_code
_entity_poly.pdbx_strand_id
1 'polypeptide(L)'
;MTTAINLSEKLAKFTEQWSPKIVAQMNDYHFKLVKFQGEFVWHAHKDTDEVFIVLDGEMTIHFRDHDVPVKKGEMFVIPKGAEHKTSAKAECCAMLVEIAGTINTGDAGGDKTAPGDAWI
;
A
#
# COMPACT_ATOMS: atom_id res chain seq x y z
N MET A 1 11.86 -18.17 -11.70
CA MET A 1 12.56 -17.56 -10.57
C MET A 1 13.04 -18.64 -9.61
N THR A 2 14.30 -18.61 -9.24
CA THR A 2 14.94 -19.65 -8.45
C THR A 2 15.37 -19.20 -7.06
N THR A 3 15.19 -17.94 -6.74
CA THR A 3 15.62 -17.36 -5.46
C THR A 3 14.46 -16.67 -4.75
N ALA A 4 14.58 -16.57 -3.43
CA ALA A 4 13.64 -15.80 -2.63
C ALA A 4 13.75 -14.31 -2.98
N ILE A 5 12.63 -13.61 -2.83
CA ILE A 5 12.58 -12.16 -3.00
C ILE A 5 13.03 -11.52 -1.70
N ASN A 6 14.08 -10.71 -1.76
CA ASN A 6 14.57 -9.98 -0.61
C ASN A 6 13.88 -8.61 -0.56
N LEU A 7 13.01 -8.41 0.42
CA LEU A 7 12.20 -7.20 0.51
C LEU A 7 13.06 -5.97 0.78
N SER A 8 14.12 -6.09 1.59
CA SER A 8 15.02 -4.97 1.86
C SER A 8 15.75 -4.52 0.60
N GLU A 9 16.19 -5.47 -0.23
CA GLU A 9 16.83 -5.15 -1.50
C GLU A 9 15.87 -4.45 -2.45
N LYS A 10 14.62 -4.90 -2.50
CA LYS A 10 13.59 -4.27 -3.34
C LYS A 10 13.28 -2.85 -2.86
N LEU A 11 13.16 -2.65 -1.54
CA LEU A 11 12.94 -1.33 -0.96
C LEU A 11 14.08 -0.35 -1.29
N ALA A 12 15.32 -0.85 -1.38
CA ALA A 12 16.47 0.00 -1.71
C ALA A 12 16.47 0.48 -3.17
N LYS A 13 15.61 -0.06 -4.03
CA LYS A 13 15.59 0.26 -5.46
C LYS A 13 14.78 1.49 -5.81
N PHE A 14 14.00 2.05 -4.89
CA PHE A 14 13.15 3.19 -5.20
C PHE A 14 13.02 4.13 -4.01
N THR A 15 12.69 5.38 -4.31
CA THR A 15 12.46 6.43 -3.32
C THR A 15 11.12 7.13 -3.48
N GLU A 16 10.41 6.85 -4.57
CA GLU A 16 9.13 7.49 -4.85
C GLU A 16 8.13 7.24 -3.71
N GLN A 17 7.44 8.31 -3.32
CA GLN A 17 6.41 8.26 -2.29
C GLN A 17 5.05 7.99 -2.92
N TRP A 18 4.21 7.22 -2.24
CA TRP A 18 2.84 6.92 -2.66
C TRP A 18 2.76 6.20 -4.01
N SER A 19 3.82 5.51 -4.41
CA SER A 19 3.91 4.84 -5.71
C SER A 19 4.25 3.36 -5.51
N PRO A 20 3.25 2.49 -5.32
CA PRO A 20 3.47 1.08 -5.06
C PRO A 20 4.22 0.38 -6.20
N LYS A 21 5.15 -0.50 -5.83
CA LYS A 21 5.95 -1.30 -6.77
C LYS A 21 5.63 -2.78 -6.56
N ILE A 22 5.30 -3.47 -7.64
CA ILE A 22 4.96 -4.89 -7.59
C ILE A 22 6.25 -5.71 -7.47
N VAL A 23 6.31 -6.61 -6.50
CA VAL A 23 7.47 -7.50 -6.30
C VAL A 23 7.12 -8.97 -6.54
N ALA A 24 5.86 -9.34 -6.47
CA ALA A 24 5.41 -10.73 -6.67
C ALA A 24 3.93 -10.77 -7.01
N GLN A 25 3.52 -11.90 -7.54
CA GLN A 25 2.11 -12.19 -7.79
C GLN A 25 1.79 -13.61 -7.32
N MET A 26 0.67 -13.75 -6.67
CA MET A 26 0.13 -15.05 -6.26
C MET A 26 -1.34 -15.09 -6.69
N ASN A 27 -1.69 -16.05 -7.55
CA ASN A 27 -3.02 -16.10 -8.16
C ASN A 27 -3.35 -14.73 -8.79
N ASP A 28 -4.46 -14.11 -8.42
CA ASP A 28 -4.90 -12.81 -8.91
C ASP A 28 -4.38 -11.65 -8.05
N TYR A 29 -3.49 -11.90 -7.10
CA TYR A 29 -3.06 -10.90 -6.15
C TYR A 29 -1.64 -10.42 -6.44
N HIS A 30 -1.44 -9.11 -6.36
CA HIS A 30 -0.13 -8.49 -6.39
C HIS A 30 0.36 -8.21 -4.97
N PHE A 31 1.64 -8.49 -4.73
CA PHE A 31 2.37 -8.04 -3.55
C PHE A 31 3.15 -6.80 -3.96
N LYS A 32 2.88 -5.68 -3.29
CA LYS A 32 3.48 -4.39 -3.62
C LYS A 32 4.22 -3.83 -2.43
N LEU A 33 5.32 -3.14 -2.69
CA LEU A 33 6.02 -2.35 -1.68
C LEU A 33 5.74 -0.88 -1.93
N VAL A 34 5.50 -0.13 -0.87
CA VAL A 34 5.23 1.29 -0.96
C VAL A 34 5.95 2.03 0.17
N LYS A 35 6.45 3.21 -0.16
CA LYS A 35 7.00 4.16 0.81
C LYS A 35 6.12 5.38 0.83
N PHE A 36 5.89 5.93 2.02
CA PHE A 36 5.07 7.13 2.11
C PHE A 36 5.32 7.91 3.39
N GLN A 37 5.07 9.21 3.30
CA GLN A 37 5.09 10.16 4.41
C GLN A 37 4.05 11.23 4.11
N GLY A 38 3.42 11.78 5.15
CA GLY A 38 2.35 12.75 4.99
C GLY A 38 0.99 12.07 4.85
N GLU A 39 0.05 12.76 4.21
CA GLU A 39 -1.31 12.26 4.06
C GLU A 39 -1.62 11.90 2.62
N PHE A 40 -2.36 10.80 2.49
CA PHE A 40 -2.92 10.39 1.19
C PHE A 40 -4.32 11.03 1.01
N VAL A 41 -5.09 10.53 0.05
CA VAL A 41 -6.44 11.03 -0.25
C VAL A 41 -7.49 10.06 0.28
N TRP A 42 -8.69 10.56 0.57
CA TRP A 42 -9.84 9.73 0.85
C TRP A 42 -10.23 8.98 -0.41
N HIS A 43 -10.37 7.66 -0.31
CA HIS A 43 -10.71 6.79 -1.44
C HIS A 43 -11.27 5.45 -0.96
N ALA A 44 -11.77 4.67 -1.90
CA ALA A 44 -12.22 3.31 -1.66
C ALA A 44 -11.84 2.43 -2.84
N HIS A 45 -11.60 1.16 -2.57
CA HIS A 45 -11.41 0.12 -3.57
C HIS A 45 -12.65 -0.77 -3.55
N LYS A 46 -13.50 -0.66 -4.55
CA LYS A 46 -14.79 -1.34 -4.54
C LYS A 46 -14.72 -2.82 -4.93
N ASP A 47 -13.63 -3.24 -5.56
CA ASP A 47 -13.51 -4.59 -6.12
C ASP A 47 -12.55 -5.49 -5.36
N THR A 48 -11.86 -4.98 -4.34
CA THR A 48 -10.84 -5.75 -3.62
C THR A 48 -10.74 -5.32 -2.17
N ASP A 49 -10.50 -6.28 -1.29
CA ASP A 49 -9.93 -6.00 0.01
C ASP A 49 -8.48 -5.60 -0.19
N GLU A 50 -7.92 -4.87 0.77
CA GLU A 50 -6.54 -4.42 0.72
C GLU A 50 -5.92 -4.63 2.09
N VAL A 51 -4.74 -5.25 2.14
CA VAL A 51 -4.02 -5.39 3.41
C VAL A 51 -2.77 -4.52 3.38
N PHE A 52 -2.54 -3.80 4.47
CA PHE A 52 -1.27 -3.12 4.77
C PHE A 52 -0.53 -3.94 5.82
N ILE A 53 0.72 -4.29 5.50
CA ILE A 53 1.66 -4.93 6.43
C ILE A 53 2.81 -3.96 6.60
N VAL A 54 2.96 -3.38 7.81
CA VAL A 54 4.01 -2.38 8.03
C VAL A 54 5.34 -3.08 8.26
N LEU A 55 6.31 -2.77 7.40
CA LEU A 55 7.66 -3.33 7.44
C LEU A 55 8.62 -2.46 8.20
N ASP A 56 8.43 -1.13 8.16
CA ASP A 56 9.25 -0.16 8.89
C ASP A 56 8.45 1.11 9.12
N GLY A 57 8.67 1.74 10.27
CA GLY A 57 7.92 2.91 10.66
C GLY A 57 6.53 2.57 11.20
N GLU A 58 5.61 3.52 11.10
CA GLU A 58 4.21 3.31 11.47
C GLU A 58 3.31 4.19 10.63
N MET A 59 2.07 3.76 10.47
CA MET A 59 1.06 4.49 9.72
C MET A 59 -0.25 4.55 10.50
N THR A 60 -1.15 5.42 10.07
CA THR A 60 -2.52 5.45 10.55
C THR A 60 -3.45 5.30 9.35
N ILE A 61 -4.42 4.41 9.48
CA ILE A 61 -5.52 4.28 8.52
C ILE A 61 -6.71 5.03 9.11
N HIS A 62 -7.15 6.07 8.40
CA HIS A 62 -8.28 6.89 8.84
C HIS A 62 -9.55 6.43 8.15
N PHE A 63 -10.54 6.07 8.95
CA PHE A 63 -11.92 5.91 8.50
C PHE A 63 -12.71 7.15 8.94
N ARG A 64 -13.91 7.33 8.42
CA ARG A 64 -14.70 8.53 8.77
C ARG A 64 -15.03 8.63 10.25
N ASP A 65 -15.17 7.49 10.93
CA ASP A 65 -15.61 7.42 12.32
C ASP A 65 -14.51 6.97 13.30
N HIS A 66 -13.34 6.55 12.81
CA HIS A 66 -12.26 6.10 13.69
C HIS A 66 -10.93 6.00 12.94
N ASP A 67 -9.84 5.93 13.70
CA ASP A 67 -8.48 5.73 13.19
C ASP A 67 -7.94 4.39 13.64
N VAL A 68 -7.13 3.77 12.79
CA VAL A 68 -6.44 2.51 13.09
C VAL A 68 -4.94 2.73 12.93
N PRO A 69 -4.18 2.83 14.04
CA PRO A 69 -2.72 2.86 13.94
C PRO A 69 -2.19 1.46 13.62
N VAL A 70 -1.21 1.38 12.72
CA VAL A 70 -0.55 0.13 12.34
C VAL A 70 0.94 0.35 12.46
N LYS A 71 1.57 -0.39 13.36
CA LYS A 71 3.00 -0.26 13.69
C LYS A 71 3.81 -1.34 12.99
N LYS A 72 5.13 -1.17 12.99
CA LYS A 72 6.05 -2.16 12.44
C LYS A 72 5.70 -3.57 12.94
N GLY A 73 5.56 -4.50 11.99
CA GLY A 73 5.19 -5.89 12.29
C GLY A 73 3.70 -6.13 12.45
N GLU A 74 2.88 -5.10 12.31
CA GLU A 74 1.42 -5.22 12.37
C GLU A 74 0.81 -5.11 10.99
N MET A 75 -0.42 -5.63 10.86
CA MET A 75 -1.17 -5.56 9.61
C MET A 75 -2.64 -5.23 9.87
N PHE A 76 -3.30 -4.69 8.87
CA PHE A 76 -4.73 -4.44 8.91
C PHE A 76 -5.35 -4.67 7.54
N VAL A 77 -6.47 -5.38 7.51
CA VAL A 77 -7.21 -5.63 6.27
C VAL A 77 -8.32 -4.59 6.13
N ILE A 78 -8.24 -3.78 5.09
CA ILE A 78 -9.27 -2.80 4.75
C ILE A 78 -10.29 -3.50 3.85
N PRO A 79 -11.56 -3.64 4.28
CA PRO A 79 -12.57 -4.29 3.45
C PRO A 79 -12.85 -3.50 2.19
N LYS A 80 -13.15 -4.20 1.11
CA LYS A 80 -13.58 -3.54 -0.13
C LYS A 80 -14.77 -2.62 0.13
N GLY A 81 -14.77 -1.47 -0.53
CA GLY A 81 -15.82 -0.47 -0.39
C GLY A 81 -15.68 0.46 0.79
N ALA A 82 -14.81 0.17 1.75
CA ALA A 82 -14.61 1.03 2.92
C ALA A 82 -13.81 2.29 2.54
N GLU A 83 -14.42 3.45 2.73
CA GLU A 83 -13.75 4.72 2.47
C GLU A 83 -12.69 4.98 3.54
N HIS A 84 -11.48 5.29 3.11
CA HIS A 84 -10.35 5.51 4.01
C HIS A 84 -9.31 6.42 3.38
N LYS A 85 -8.42 6.93 4.22
CA LYS A 85 -7.15 7.52 3.80
C LYS A 85 -6.06 7.07 4.75
N THR A 86 -4.81 7.19 4.32
CA THR A 86 -3.64 6.78 5.11
C THR A 86 -2.73 7.96 5.38
N SER A 87 -1.98 7.90 6.46
CA SER A 87 -1.00 8.92 6.79
C SER A 87 0.17 8.32 7.56
N ALA A 88 1.31 9.01 7.51
CA ALA A 88 2.48 8.67 8.30
C ALA A 88 3.23 9.95 8.65
N LYS A 89 3.64 10.11 9.90
CA LYS A 89 4.37 11.30 10.35
C LYS A 89 5.81 11.32 9.84
N ALA A 90 6.43 10.15 9.79
CA ALA A 90 7.74 9.93 9.20
C ALA A 90 7.60 8.84 8.14
N GLU A 91 8.62 8.67 7.29
CA GLU A 91 8.53 7.67 6.22
C GLU A 91 8.16 6.29 6.76
N CYS A 92 7.15 5.70 6.18
CA CYS A 92 6.70 4.35 6.45
C CYS A 92 6.93 3.49 5.22
N CYS A 93 7.40 2.27 5.43
CA CYS A 93 7.53 1.26 4.38
C CYS A 93 6.53 0.14 4.67
N ALA A 94 5.69 -0.16 3.72
CA ALA A 94 4.65 -1.17 3.89
C ALA A 94 4.56 -2.09 2.68
N MET A 95 4.04 -3.29 2.92
CA MET A 95 3.61 -4.20 1.87
C MET A 95 2.10 -4.11 1.74
N LEU A 96 1.65 -3.99 0.50
CA LEU A 96 0.24 -4.08 0.13
C LEU A 96 0.01 -5.41 -0.56
N VAL A 97 -1.10 -6.06 -0.26
CA VAL A 97 -1.57 -7.22 -1.03
C VAL A 97 -3.00 -6.93 -1.46
N GLU A 98 -3.24 -6.99 -2.77
CA GLU A 98 -4.53 -6.64 -3.36
C GLU A 98 -4.66 -7.25 -4.75
N ILE A 99 -5.88 -7.25 -5.30
CA ILE A 99 -6.10 -7.79 -6.64
C ILE A 99 -5.24 -7.05 -7.67
N ALA A 100 -4.64 -7.79 -8.58
CA ALA A 100 -3.83 -7.25 -9.66
C ALA A 100 -4.62 -6.21 -10.47
N GLY A 101 -3.96 -5.10 -10.83
CA GLY A 101 -4.58 -4.01 -11.57
C GLY A 101 -5.19 -2.92 -10.70
N THR A 102 -5.17 -3.07 -9.38
CA THR A 102 -5.68 -2.04 -8.47
C THR A 102 -4.84 -0.78 -8.55
N ILE A 103 -5.51 0.38 -8.66
CA ILE A 103 -4.87 1.69 -8.71
C ILE A 103 -4.83 2.26 -7.30
N ASN A 104 -3.69 2.86 -6.91
CA ASN A 104 -3.45 3.32 -5.55
C ASN A 104 -4.48 4.30 -5.00
N THR A 105 -5.03 5.19 -5.83
CA THR A 105 -6.05 6.16 -5.43
C THR A 105 -7.48 5.60 -5.52
N GLY A 106 -7.64 4.33 -5.91
CA GLY A 106 -8.95 3.71 -6.01
C GLY A 106 -9.91 4.53 -6.87
N ASP A 107 -11.04 4.93 -6.30
CA ASP A 107 -12.08 5.70 -6.99
C ASP A 107 -11.84 7.21 -6.99
N ALA A 108 -10.83 7.70 -6.30
CA ALA A 108 -10.59 9.14 -6.15
C ALA A 108 -9.88 9.77 -7.35
N GLY A 109 -8.89 9.06 -7.92
CA GLY A 109 -8.02 9.66 -8.96
C GLY A 109 -7.19 10.81 -8.41
N GLY A 110 -6.75 11.71 -9.30
CA GLY A 110 -6.05 12.93 -8.91
C GLY A 110 -4.53 12.84 -8.99
N ASP A 111 -3.85 13.82 -8.42
CA ASP A 111 -2.40 14.03 -8.55
C ASP A 111 -1.56 12.91 -7.96
N LYS A 112 -2.07 12.21 -6.96
CA LYS A 112 -1.34 11.12 -6.30
C LYS A 112 -1.51 9.77 -6.98
N THR A 113 -2.23 9.71 -8.10
CA THR A 113 -2.41 8.46 -8.83
C THR A 113 -1.10 8.00 -9.46
N ALA A 114 -0.72 6.75 -9.20
CA ALA A 114 0.49 6.13 -9.73
C ALA A 114 0.13 4.95 -10.63
N PRO A 115 1.05 4.51 -11.52
CA PRO A 115 0.81 3.32 -12.34
C PRO A 115 0.52 2.10 -11.48
N GLY A 116 -0.45 1.29 -11.88
CA GLY A 116 -0.82 0.06 -11.18
C GLY A 116 -0.01 -1.16 -11.58
N ASP A 117 0.95 -1.01 -12.49
CA ASP A 117 1.69 -2.11 -13.11
C ASP A 117 3.22 -1.95 -13.03
N ALA A 118 3.72 -1.16 -12.10
CA ALA A 118 5.16 -0.90 -11.94
C ALA A 118 5.83 -2.05 -11.18
N TRP A 119 6.54 -2.89 -11.91
CA TRP A 119 7.33 -4.00 -11.35
C TRP A 119 8.77 -3.59 -11.04
N ILE A 120 9.31 -4.15 -10.00
CA ILE A 120 10.74 -4.00 -9.69
C ILE A 120 11.44 -5.32 -9.40
#